data_7806249b2309ca56479d45582ae448cb
#
_entry.id   7806249b2309ca56479d45582ae448cb
#
_cell.length_a   1.000
_cell.length_b   1.000
_cell.length_c   1.000
_cell.angle_alpha   90.00
_cell.angle_beta   90.00
_cell.angle_gamma   90.00
#
_symmetry.space_group_name_H-M   'P 1'
#
loop_
_entity.id
_entity.type
_entity.pdbx_description
1 polymer ?
#
loop_
_entity_poly.entity_id
_entity_poly.type
_entity_poly.pdbx_seq_one_letter_code
_entity_poly.pdbx_strand_id
1 'polypeptide(L)'
;ADTLLREVEFSVGVLERAGLRRREASTVFVGGGTPTLLPPGDLARMLIGVRDAFGLAPGAEVTVEANPDTVTPAVAQELAAAGVTRMSIGMQSAVPHVLAALERTHDPANIATAVAAARGAGLAVSLDLIYGAPGESLADWQSSLEMALAHEPDHLSAYALIIEDGTKLARQIRRGEVPAPDDDLQADMYELADTTLAASGYEWYEVSNWSRGEAQRSRHNLAYWRGQDWWGYGPGAHSHMAGLRWWNVKHPAAYAQRLALGESPAAGRERLDDDVRGIERLLLESRIREGVGIDVVTSEKRSAVAGLIADGLIDGGEAIRGRVVLTLRGRLLADAVVRALTP
;
A
#
# COMPACT_ATOMS: atom_id res chain seq x y z
N ALA A 1 -12.60 16.68 8.56
CA ALA A 1 -12.01 16.30 9.85
C ALA A 1 -13.09 15.87 10.86
N ASP A 2 -14.08 16.71 11.20
CA ASP A 2 -15.04 16.47 12.30
C ASP A 2 -15.79 15.14 12.20
N THR A 3 -16.23 14.75 11.01
CA THR A 3 -16.93 13.48 10.80
C THR A 3 -16.02 12.28 11.07
N LEU A 4 -14.76 12.34 10.64
CA LEU A 4 -13.79 11.28 10.92
C LEU A 4 -13.51 11.17 12.41
N LEU A 5 -13.38 12.28 13.11
CA LEU A 5 -13.18 12.30 14.57
C LEU A 5 -14.36 11.67 15.32
N ARG A 6 -15.60 11.87 14.86
CA ARG A 6 -16.77 11.15 15.38
C ARG A 6 -16.67 9.64 15.19
N GLU A 7 -16.12 9.18 14.05
CA GLU A 7 -15.89 7.74 13.84
C GLU A 7 -14.80 7.20 14.78
N VAL A 8 -13.74 7.98 15.03
CA VAL A 8 -12.71 7.62 16.01
C VAL A 8 -13.32 7.44 17.41
N GLU A 9 -14.15 8.39 17.86
CA GLU A 9 -14.88 8.28 19.13
C GLU A 9 -15.84 7.07 19.14
N PHE A 10 -16.58 6.87 18.05
CA PHE A 10 -17.48 5.73 17.89
C PHE A 10 -16.74 4.40 18.01
N SER A 11 -15.55 4.30 17.40
CA SER A 11 -14.72 3.09 17.43
C SER A 11 -14.23 2.73 18.83
N VAL A 12 -13.87 3.72 19.63
CA VAL A 12 -13.53 3.54 21.05
C VAL A 12 -14.69 2.89 21.79
N GLY A 13 -15.90 3.43 21.63
CA GLY A 13 -17.10 2.88 22.26
C GLY A 13 -17.45 1.47 21.78
N VAL A 14 -17.16 1.13 20.51
CA VAL A 14 -17.34 -0.24 19.99
C VAL A 14 -16.39 -1.21 20.67
N LEU A 15 -15.10 -0.87 20.76
CA LEU A 15 -14.09 -1.72 21.40
C LEU A 15 -14.42 -1.95 22.90
N GLU A 16 -14.81 -0.93 23.62
CA GLU A 16 -15.21 -1.02 25.03
C GLU A 16 -16.40 -1.97 25.21
N ARG A 17 -17.45 -1.82 24.39
CA ARG A 17 -18.62 -2.72 24.44
C ARG A 17 -18.30 -4.16 24.04
N ALA A 18 -17.32 -4.35 23.19
CA ALA A 18 -16.83 -5.68 22.79
C ALA A 18 -15.87 -6.31 23.83
N GLY A 19 -15.52 -5.61 24.89
CA GLY A 19 -14.54 -6.07 25.87
C GLY A 19 -13.11 -6.13 25.35
N LEU A 20 -12.84 -5.46 24.24
CA LEU A 20 -11.52 -5.42 23.61
C LEU A 20 -10.71 -4.25 24.20
N ARG A 21 -9.46 -4.52 24.54
CA ARG A 21 -8.56 -3.47 25.04
C ARG A 21 -8.16 -2.55 23.88
N ARG A 22 -8.16 -1.25 24.15
CA ARG A 22 -7.50 -0.28 23.30
C ARG A 22 -6.00 -0.58 23.28
N ARG A 23 -5.43 -0.63 22.08
CA ARG A 23 -3.99 -0.81 21.87
C ARG A 23 -3.44 0.45 21.24
N GLU A 24 -2.22 0.80 21.60
CA GLU A 24 -1.48 1.85 20.91
C GLU A 24 -1.31 1.48 19.44
N ALA A 25 -1.53 2.46 18.55
CA ALA A 25 -1.33 2.26 17.13
C ALA A 25 0.18 2.22 16.82
N SER A 26 0.63 1.13 16.22
CA SER A 26 2.02 1.00 15.74
C SER A 26 2.24 1.72 14.41
N THR A 27 1.17 1.86 13.62
CA THR A 27 1.17 2.60 12.36
C THR A 27 -0.12 3.38 12.18
N VAL A 28 -0.01 4.56 11.54
CA VAL A 28 -1.15 5.33 11.03
C VAL A 28 -0.84 5.68 9.58
N PHE A 29 -1.80 5.48 8.70
CA PHE A 29 -1.65 5.79 7.28
C PHE A 29 -2.82 6.66 6.82
N VAL A 30 -2.51 7.83 6.29
CA VAL A 30 -3.49 8.74 5.71
C VAL A 30 -3.34 8.68 4.19
N GLY A 31 -4.27 7.99 3.56
CA GLY A 31 -4.28 7.73 2.13
C GLY A 31 -5.67 7.93 1.52
N GLY A 32 -5.81 7.58 0.26
CA GLY A 32 -7.01 7.75 -0.53
C GLY A 32 -6.77 8.71 -1.69
N GLY A 33 -7.74 9.55 -2.07
CA GLY A 33 -7.59 10.41 -3.24
C GLY A 33 -6.28 11.24 -3.23
N THR A 34 -6.24 12.32 -2.50
CA THR A 34 -5.01 13.12 -2.27
C THR A 34 -5.14 13.81 -0.92
N PRO A 35 -4.62 13.24 0.17
CA PRO A 35 -4.79 13.80 1.51
C PRO A 35 -4.30 15.24 1.64
N THR A 36 -3.21 15.60 0.98
CA THR A 36 -2.61 16.93 1.03
C THR A 36 -3.39 18.02 0.27
N LEU A 37 -4.53 17.70 -0.34
CA LEU A 37 -5.53 18.69 -0.76
C LEU A 37 -6.36 19.22 0.41
N LEU A 38 -6.41 18.50 1.53
CA LEU A 38 -7.01 19.01 2.75
C LEU A 38 -6.10 20.06 3.40
N PRO A 39 -6.68 21.03 4.11
CA PRO A 39 -5.87 21.94 4.92
C PRO A 39 -4.97 21.14 5.88
N PRO A 40 -3.66 21.43 5.99
CA PRO A 40 -2.75 20.71 6.86
C PRO A 40 -3.23 20.62 8.31
N GLY A 41 -3.85 21.69 8.83
CA GLY A 41 -4.44 21.71 10.16
C GLY A 41 -5.60 20.70 10.35
N ASP A 42 -6.34 20.37 9.30
CA ASP A 42 -7.36 19.31 9.36
C ASP A 42 -6.73 17.92 9.44
N LEU A 43 -5.66 17.67 8.66
CA LEU A 43 -4.89 16.43 8.76
C LEU A 43 -4.25 16.29 10.15
N ALA A 44 -3.66 17.36 10.66
CA ALA A 44 -3.09 17.40 12.00
C ALA A 44 -4.15 17.06 13.08
N ARG A 45 -5.34 17.66 13.00
CA ARG A 45 -6.45 17.37 13.92
C ARG A 45 -6.88 15.91 13.90
N MET A 46 -6.94 15.29 12.69
CA MET A 46 -7.28 13.87 12.57
C MET A 46 -6.23 12.97 13.23
N LEU A 47 -4.94 13.24 12.99
CA LEU A 47 -3.83 12.50 13.58
C LEU A 47 -3.79 12.64 15.11
N ILE A 48 -3.99 13.86 15.61
CA ILE A 48 -4.09 14.16 17.04
C ILE A 48 -5.28 13.39 17.65
N GLY A 49 -6.44 13.39 17.00
CA GLY A 49 -7.61 12.65 17.47
C GLY A 49 -7.39 11.14 17.56
N VAL A 50 -6.72 10.54 16.60
CA VAL A 50 -6.33 9.11 16.65
C VAL A 50 -5.35 8.86 17.80
N ARG A 51 -4.33 9.71 17.93
CA ARG A 51 -3.34 9.62 19.03
C ARG A 51 -3.99 9.73 20.40
N ASP A 52 -4.91 10.69 20.58
CA ASP A 52 -5.55 10.95 21.87
C ASP A 52 -6.55 9.82 22.23
N ALA A 53 -7.15 9.18 21.21
CA ALA A 53 -8.08 8.07 21.40
C ALA A 53 -7.39 6.74 21.73
N PHE A 54 -6.27 6.43 21.05
CA PHE A 54 -5.62 5.11 21.12
C PHE A 54 -4.22 5.15 21.71
N GLY A 55 -3.53 6.28 21.63
CA GLY A 55 -2.07 6.36 21.81
C GLY A 55 -1.31 5.94 20.54
N LEU A 56 -0.06 6.34 20.46
CA LEU A 56 0.89 5.87 19.46
C LEU A 56 2.00 5.12 20.18
N ALA A 57 2.33 3.92 19.69
CA ALA A 57 3.45 3.16 20.22
C ALA A 57 4.77 3.94 20.04
N PRO A 58 5.77 3.75 20.91
CA PRO A 58 7.08 4.36 20.74
C PRO A 58 7.64 4.07 19.35
N GLY A 59 8.01 5.11 18.61
CA GLY A 59 8.47 5.00 17.24
C GLY A 59 7.40 4.57 16.23
N ALA A 60 6.11 4.83 16.47
CA ALA A 60 5.04 4.55 15.51
C ALA A 60 5.34 5.17 14.14
N GLU A 61 4.97 4.45 13.08
CA GLU A 61 5.05 4.96 11.71
C GLU A 61 3.77 5.73 11.40
N VAL A 62 3.89 6.99 11.04
CA VAL A 62 2.77 7.83 10.60
C VAL A 62 3.06 8.33 9.20
N THR A 63 2.36 7.78 8.22
CA THR A 63 2.56 8.09 6.79
C THR A 63 1.39 8.91 6.26
N VAL A 64 1.69 9.91 5.43
CA VAL A 64 0.71 10.70 4.67
C VAL A 64 1.06 10.63 3.19
N GLU A 65 0.08 10.24 2.35
CA GLU A 65 0.19 10.36 0.89
C GLU A 65 0.09 11.82 0.45
N ALA A 66 0.89 12.19 -0.52
CA ALA A 66 1.00 13.55 -0.98
C ALA A 66 1.09 13.66 -2.51
N ASN A 67 0.38 14.66 -3.06
CA ASN A 67 0.65 15.13 -4.41
C ASN A 67 1.84 16.12 -4.36
N PRO A 68 2.85 15.97 -5.23
CA PRO A 68 4.04 16.84 -5.20
C PRO A 68 3.72 18.32 -5.30
N ASP A 69 2.66 18.71 -6.05
CA ASP A 69 2.27 20.11 -6.22
C ASP A 69 1.73 20.76 -4.93
N THR A 70 1.33 19.96 -3.96
CA THR A 70 0.75 20.42 -2.69
C THR A 70 1.75 20.45 -1.54
N VAL A 71 2.96 19.90 -1.74
CA VAL A 71 3.98 19.80 -0.70
C VAL A 71 4.87 21.02 -0.70
N THR A 72 4.67 21.89 0.28
CA THR A 72 5.54 23.04 0.57
C THR A 72 6.30 22.82 1.87
N PRO A 73 7.39 23.58 2.13
CA PRO A 73 8.08 23.51 3.42
C PRO A 73 7.17 23.76 4.62
N ALA A 74 6.20 24.66 4.49
CA ALA A 74 5.23 24.93 5.57
C ALA A 74 4.31 23.74 5.82
N VAL A 75 3.77 23.11 4.76
CA VAL A 75 2.93 21.92 4.85
C VAL A 75 3.71 20.76 5.50
N ALA A 76 4.93 20.51 5.04
CA ALA A 76 5.77 19.44 5.57
C ALA A 76 6.09 19.66 7.06
N GLN A 77 6.42 20.89 7.47
CA GLN A 77 6.68 21.23 8.87
C GLN A 77 5.45 21.07 9.76
N GLU A 78 4.28 21.50 9.29
CA GLU A 78 3.03 21.36 10.04
C GLU A 78 2.65 19.88 10.25
N LEU A 79 2.79 19.04 9.21
CA LEU A 79 2.56 17.61 9.30
C LEU A 79 3.59 16.92 10.21
N ALA A 80 4.86 17.29 10.12
CA ALA A 80 5.89 16.78 11.03
C ALA A 80 5.60 17.14 12.50
N ALA A 81 5.17 18.38 12.76
CA ALA A 81 4.78 18.82 14.10
C ALA A 81 3.53 18.07 14.62
N ALA A 82 2.65 17.61 13.74
CA ALA A 82 1.50 16.76 14.09
C ALA A 82 1.88 15.30 14.35
N GLY A 83 3.14 14.90 14.12
CA GLY A 83 3.64 13.55 14.38
C GLY A 83 3.78 12.66 13.14
N VAL A 84 3.65 13.21 11.93
CA VAL A 84 3.97 12.49 10.69
C VAL A 84 5.46 12.14 10.71
N THR A 85 5.79 10.92 10.28
CA THR A 85 7.16 10.41 10.22
C THR A 85 7.62 10.13 8.79
N ARG A 86 6.69 9.91 7.86
CA ARG A 86 6.95 9.62 6.45
C ARG A 86 5.96 10.33 5.54
N MET A 87 6.45 10.80 4.41
CA MET A 87 5.63 11.31 3.32
C MET A 87 5.79 10.40 2.10
N SER A 88 4.67 9.89 1.56
CA SER A 88 4.62 9.11 0.33
C SER A 88 4.20 10.03 -0.81
N ILE A 89 5.12 10.34 -1.70
CA ILE A 89 4.93 11.34 -2.75
C ILE A 89 4.64 10.64 -4.06
N GLY A 90 3.46 10.87 -4.62
CA GLY A 90 3.03 10.28 -5.87
C GLY A 90 3.75 10.88 -7.08
N MET A 91 4.94 10.40 -7.39
CA MET A 91 5.68 10.78 -8.59
C MET A 91 5.06 10.18 -9.86
N GLN A 92 4.60 8.95 -9.81
CA GLN A 92 3.97 8.16 -10.85
C GLN A 92 4.91 7.86 -12.03
N SER A 93 5.38 8.86 -12.77
CA SER A 93 6.32 8.76 -13.88
C SER A 93 7.13 10.06 -14.02
N ALA A 94 8.30 9.97 -14.64
CA ALA A 94 9.09 11.12 -15.08
C ALA A 94 8.70 11.62 -16.47
N VAL A 95 7.91 10.84 -17.20
CA VAL A 95 7.69 11.02 -18.64
C VAL A 95 6.33 11.69 -18.89
N PRO A 96 6.29 12.86 -19.56
CA PRO A 96 5.06 13.66 -19.69
C PRO A 96 3.89 12.92 -20.37
N HIS A 97 4.14 12.12 -21.42
CA HIS A 97 3.05 11.41 -22.09
C HIS A 97 2.50 10.26 -21.22
N VAL A 98 3.34 9.64 -20.38
CA VAL A 98 2.91 8.63 -19.40
C VAL A 98 2.07 9.26 -18.31
N LEU A 99 2.50 10.40 -17.75
CA LEU A 99 1.69 11.16 -16.79
C LEU A 99 0.32 11.54 -17.38
N ALA A 100 0.28 11.99 -18.64
CA ALA A 100 -0.97 12.29 -19.32
C ALA A 100 -1.88 11.06 -19.46
N ALA A 101 -1.32 9.88 -19.77
CA ALA A 101 -2.05 8.63 -19.84
C ALA A 101 -2.62 8.19 -18.46
N LEU A 102 -1.91 8.52 -17.39
CA LEU A 102 -2.32 8.29 -15.99
C LEU A 102 -3.25 9.41 -15.45
N GLU A 103 -3.66 10.36 -16.29
CA GLU A 103 -4.47 11.53 -15.89
C GLU A 103 -3.83 12.34 -14.74
N ARG A 104 -2.49 12.43 -14.74
CA ARG A 104 -1.73 13.22 -13.78
C ARG A 104 -1.31 14.54 -14.41
N THR A 105 -1.49 15.63 -13.66
CA THR A 105 -1.26 17.00 -14.11
C THR A 105 -0.12 17.70 -13.38
N HIS A 106 0.50 17.03 -12.40
CA HIS A 106 1.62 17.59 -11.66
C HIS A 106 2.86 17.76 -12.55
N ASP A 107 3.64 18.77 -12.27
CA ASP A 107 4.92 18.99 -12.92
C ASP A 107 5.99 18.09 -12.29
N PRO A 108 6.68 17.23 -13.08
CA PRO A 108 7.80 16.41 -12.57
C PRO A 108 8.88 17.23 -11.85
N ALA A 109 9.08 18.49 -12.23
CA ALA A 109 10.02 19.39 -11.54
C ALA A 109 9.66 19.63 -10.07
N ASN A 110 8.39 19.50 -9.69
CA ASN A 110 7.92 19.70 -8.32
C ASN A 110 8.31 18.56 -7.39
N ILE A 111 8.71 17.39 -7.92
CA ILE A 111 9.19 16.24 -7.11
C ILE A 111 10.40 16.67 -6.27
N ALA A 112 11.39 17.33 -6.88
CA ALA A 112 12.58 17.81 -6.18
C ALA A 112 12.22 18.76 -5.01
N THR A 113 11.27 19.67 -5.24
CA THR A 113 10.79 20.61 -4.23
C THR A 113 10.08 19.90 -3.09
N ALA A 114 9.19 18.93 -3.42
CA ALA A 114 8.45 18.16 -2.44
C ALA A 114 9.37 17.28 -1.58
N VAL A 115 10.33 16.60 -2.20
CA VAL A 115 11.34 15.79 -1.49
C VAL A 115 12.19 16.66 -0.56
N ALA A 116 12.67 17.83 -1.05
CA ALA A 116 13.45 18.75 -0.23
C ALA A 116 12.63 19.30 0.96
N ALA A 117 11.35 19.61 0.75
CA ALA A 117 10.45 20.08 1.80
C ALA A 117 10.22 18.99 2.87
N ALA A 118 9.94 17.77 2.47
CA ALA A 118 9.74 16.64 3.39
C ALA A 118 11.01 16.37 4.22
N ARG A 119 12.18 16.30 3.58
CA ARG A 119 13.46 16.12 4.28
C ARG A 119 13.82 17.27 5.19
N GLY A 120 13.58 18.52 4.76
CA GLY A 120 13.78 19.71 5.57
C GLY A 120 12.93 19.72 6.84
N ALA A 121 11.82 19.00 6.85
CA ALA A 121 10.96 18.79 8.01
C ALA A 121 11.35 17.54 8.83
N GLY A 122 12.39 16.79 8.43
CA GLY A 122 12.84 15.57 9.11
C GLY A 122 12.00 14.33 8.81
N LEU A 123 11.18 14.35 7.73
CA LEU A 123 10.35 13.21 7.33
C LEU A 123 11.16 12.25 6.44
N ALA A 124 10.93 10.94 6.62
CA ALA A 124 11.32 9.95 5.62
C ALA A 124 10.50 10.14 4.33
N VAL A 125 11.10 9.83 3.19
CA VAL A 125 10.49 10.04 1.87
C VAL A 125 10.29 8.71 1.17
N SER A 126 9.05 8.44 0.77
CA SER A 126 8.69 7.42 -0.23
C SER A 126 8.34 8.10 -1.56
N LEU A 127 8.76 7.51 -2.68
CA LEU A 127 8.27 7.88 -4.00
C LEU A 127 7.44 6.72 -4.57
N ASP A 128 6.25 7.05 -5.05
CA ASP A 128 5.33 6.08 -5.62
C ASP A 128 5.31 6.22 -7.14
N LEU A 129 5.57 5.12 -7.84
CA LEU A 129 5.65 5.01 -9.29
C LEU A 129 4.58 4.05 -9.81
N ILE A 130 4.12 4.29 -11.04
CA ILE A 130 3.20 3.41 -11.76
C ILE A 130 3.84 3.08 -13.10
N TYR A 131 3.89 1.81 -13.45
CA TYR A 131 4.40 1.32 -14.73
C TYR A 131 3.36 0.52 -15.51
N GLY A 132 3.59 0.32 -16.81
CA GLY A 132 2.68 -0.36 -17.71
C GLY A 132 1.49 0.51 -18.14
N ALA A 133 1.67 1.83 -18.14
CA ALA A 133 0.69 2.77 -18.65
C ALA A 133 0.56 2.64 -20.19
N PRO A 134 -0.62 2.94 -20.77
CA PRO A 134 -0.79 2.91 -22.21
C PRO A 134 0.25 3.76 -22.96
N GLY A 135 1.01 3.12 -23.86
CA GLY A 135 2.06 3.76 -24.65
C GLY A 135 3.39 3.97 -23.91
N GLU A 136 3.54 3.50 -22.70
CA GLU A 136 4.81 3.52 -21.97
C GLU A 136 5.76 2.43 -22.53
N SER A 137 7.01 2.79 -22.73
CA SER A 137 8.08 1.88 -23.15
C SER A 137 9.01 1.53 -21.99
N LEU A 138 9.83 0.47 -22.15
CA LEU A 138 10.89 0.15 -21.17
C LEU A 138 11.87 1.32 -20.97
N ALA A 139 12.15 2.10 -22.01
CA ALA A 139 13.02 3.27 -21.91
C ALA A 139 12.37 4.41 -21.09
N ASP A 140 11.06 4.61 -21.22
CA ASP A 140 10.32 5.57 -20.41
C ASP A 140 10.32 5.14 -18.94
N TRP A 141 10.10 3.85 -18.69
CA TRP A 141 10.17 3.29 -17.35
C TRP A 141 11.55 3.42 -16.72
N GLN A 142 12.60 3.09 -17.47
CA GLN A 142 13.99 3.29 -17.04
C GLN A 142 14.25 4.75 -16.65
N SER A 143 13.80 5.71 -17.46
CA SER A 143 13.93 7.15 -17.16
C SER A 143 13.21 7.55 -15.87
N SER A 144 12.04 6.94 -15.60
CA SER A 144 11.28 7.19 -14.38
C SER A 144 12.01 6.64 -13.14
N LEU A 145 12.59 5.44 -13.23
CA LEU A 145 13.42 4.85 -12.16
C LEU A 145 14.66 5.69 -11.87
N GLU A 146 15.37 6.13 -12.91
CA GLU A 146 16.57 6.96 -12.78
C GLU A 146 16.27 8.30 -12.12
N MET A 147 15.17 8.96 -12.52
CA MET A 147 14.74 10.21 -11.89
C MET A 147 14.36 9.98 -10.41
N ALA A 148 13.62 8.94 -10.10
CA ALA A 148 13.29 8.60 -8.72
C ALA A 148 14.53 8.36 -7.86
N LEU A 149 15.49 7.60 -8.38
CA LEU A 149 16.77 7.31 -7.73
C LEU A 149 17.65 8.55 -7.52
N ALA A 150 17.61 9.53 -8.44
CA ALA A 150 18.33 10.80 -8.31
C ALA A 150 17.87 11.60 -7.09
N HIS A 151 16.66 11.39 -6.60
CA HIS A 151 16.15 11.99 -5.37
C HIS A 151 16.51 11.20 -4.11
N GLU A 152 17.18 10.05 -4.23
CA GLU A 152 17.65 9.21 -3.11
C GLU A 152 16.57 8.93 -2.05
N PRO A 153 15.32 8.51 -2.40
CA PRO A 153 14.28 8.29 -1.41
C PRO A 153 14.65 7.16 -0.44
N ASP A 154 14.02 7.14 0.73
CA ASP A 154 14.20 6.06 1.72
C ASP A 154 13.48 4.78 1.30
N HIS A 155 12.42 4.94 0.49
CA HIS A 155 11.50 3.89 0.08
C HIS A 155 10.97 4.18 -1.33
N LEU A 156 10.70 3.13 -2.10
CA LEU A 156 10.10 3.19 -3.43
C LEU A 156 8.97 2.19 -3.55
N SER A 157 7.83 2.66 -4.04
CA SER A 157 6.73 1.83 -4.49
C SER A 157 6.68 1.86 -6.02
N ALA A 158 6.58 0.70 -6.66
CA ALA A 158 6.41 0.59 -8.11
C ALA A 158 5.23 -0.36 -8.40
N TYR A 159 4.10 0.22 -8.80
CA TYR A 159 2.86 -0.51 -9.02
C TYR A 159 2.62 -0.74 -10.52
N ALA A 160 2.33 -1.98 -10.90
CA ALA A 160 1.76 -2.24 -12.22
C ALA A 160 0.40 -1.54 -12.34
N LEU A 161 0.16 -0.88 -13.47
CA LEU A 161 -1.15 -0.28 -13.73
C LEU A 161 -2.22 -1.38 -13.82
N ILE A 162 -3.18 -1.34 -12.92
CA ILE A 162 -4.37 -2.19 -12.93
C ILE A 162 -5.55 -1.38 -13.43
N ILE A 163 -6.36 -1.96 -14.32
CA ILE A 163 -7.53 -1.30 -14.88
C ILE A 163 -8.75 -1.61 -14.03
N GLU A 164 -9.17 -0.62 -13.25
CA GLU A 164 -10.36 -0.71 -12.41
C GLU A 164 -11.64 -0.49 -13.22
N ASP A 165 -12.62 -1.38 -13.05
CA ASP A 165 -13.92 -1.26 -13.68
C ASP A 165 -14.63 0.05 -13.32
N GLY A 166 -15.35 0.63 -14.32
CA GLY A 166 -16.07 1.89 -14.13
C GLY A 166 -15.21 3.15 -14.30
N THR A 167 -13.88 3.03 -14.41
CA THR A 167 -12.98 4.17 -14.66
C THR A 167 -13.11 4.68 -16.12
N LYS A 168 -12.60 5.89 -16.37
CA LYS A 168 -12.52 6.43 -17.74
C LYS A 168 -11.60 5.57 -18.60
N LEU A 169 -10.43 5.19 -18.07
CA LEU A 169 -9.46 4.36 -18.76
C LEU A 169 -10.05 3.01 -19.16
N ALA A 170 -10.79 2.33 -18.27
CA ALA A 170 -11.49 1.08 -18.60
C ALA A 170 -12.49 1.26 -19.74
N ARG A 171 -13.16 2.41 -19.84
CA ARG A 171 -14.06 2.71 -20.95
C ARG A 171 -13.32 2.95 -22.27
N GLN A 172 -12.18 3.65 -22.22
CA GLN A 172 -11.34 3.92 -23.40
C GLN A 172 -10.75 2.63 -23.96
N ILE A 173 -10.24 1.74 -23.10
CA ILE A 173 -9.73 0.41 -23.50
C ILE A 173 -10.84 -0.42 -24.15
N ARG A 174 -12.02 -0.49 -23.54
CA ARG A 174 -13.15 -1.24 -24.12
C ARG A 174 -13.62 -0.71 -25.49
N ARG A 175 -13.39 0.58 -25.77
CA ARG A 175 -13.69 1.20 -27.07
C ARG A 175 -12.56 1.08 -28.09
N GLY A 176 -11.40 0.52 -27.68
CA GLY A 176 -10.20 0.45 -28.52
C GLY A 176 -9.54 1.82 -28.75
N GLU A 177 -9.84 2.83 -27.92
CA GLU A 177 -9.24 4.18 -28.02
C GLU A 177 -7.79 4.18 -27.51
N VAL A 178 -7.49 3.32 -26.52
CA VAL A 178 -6.15 3.06 -26.00
C VAL A 178 -5.95 1.55 -25.85
N PRO A 179 -4.70 1.03 -25.98
CA PRO A 179 -4.42 -0.39 -25.76
C PRO A 179 -4.62 -0.77 -24.29
N ALA A 180 -4.97 -2.05 -24.05
CA ALA A 180 -4.88 -2.63 -22.71
C ALA A 180 -3.40 -2.75 -22.29
N PRO A 181 -3.11 -2.77 -20.97
CA PRO A 181 -1.78 -3.14 -20.49
C PRO A 181 -1.32 -4.48 -21.06
N ASP A 182 -0.05 -4.58 -21.36
CA ASP A 182 0.61 -5.79 -21.83
C ASP A 182 1.28 -6.47 -20.65
N ASP A 183 0.84 -7.67 -20.30
CA ASP A 183 1.31 -8.39 -19.12
C ASP A 183 2.80 -8.79 -19.24
N ASP A 184 3.28 -9.12 -20.46
CA ASP A 184 4.68 -9.47 -20.69
C ASP A 184 5.56 -8.23 -20.55
N LEU A 185 5.13 -7.09 -21.08
CA LEU A 185 5.83 -5.81 -20.89
C LEU A 185 5.83 -5.39 -19.41
N GLN A 186 4.74 -5.59 -18.70
CA GLN A 186 4.70 -5.30 -17.24
C GLN A 186 5.65 -6.22 -16.46
N ALA A 187 5.80 -7.47 -16.85
CA ALA A 187 6.78 -8.39 -16.26
C ALA A 187 8.22 -7.91 -16.51
N ASP A 188 8.55 -7.52 -17.75
CA ASP A 188 9.86 -6.95 -18.09
C ASP A 188 10.15 -5.67 -17.32
N MET A 189 9.14 -4.80 -17.14
CA MET A 189 9.24 -3.57 -16.33
C MET A 189 9.49 -3.87 -14.86
N TYR A 190 8.85 -4.90 -14.30
CA TYR A 190 9.08 -5.33 -12.92
C TYR A 190 10.52 -5.85 -12.73
N GLU A 191 11.01 -6.68 -13.65
CA GLU A 191 12.38 -7.20 -13.61
C GLU A 191 13.42 -6.07 -13.73
N LEU A 192 13.15 -5.10 -14.62
CA LEU A 192 13.97 -3.89 -14.74
C LEU A 192 14.01 -3.09 -13.45
N ALA A 193 12.84 -2.89 -12.80
CA ALA A 193 12.77 -2.21 -11.52
C ALA A 193 13.58 -2.94 -10.45
N ASP A 194 13.36 -4.26 -10.28
CA ASP A 194 14.05 -5.06 -9.26
C ASP A 194 15.57 -4.99 -9.44
N THR A 195 16.05 -5.14 -10.68
CA THR A 195 17.49 -5.08 -11.00
C THR A 195 18.08 -3.69 -10.75
N THR A 196 17.40 -2.64 -11.24
CA THR A 196 17.87 -1.24 -11.13
C THR A 196 17.91 -0.78 -9.67
N LEU A 197 16.86 -1.09 -8.91
CA LEU A 197 16.75 -0.73 -7.52
C LEU A 197 17.77 -1.50 -6.65
N ALA A 198 17.94 -2.80 -6.90
CA ALA A 198 18.95 -3.61 -6.20
C ALA A 198 20.37 -3.10 -6.46
N ALA A 199 20.71 -2.75 -7.70
CA ALA A 199 21.99 -2.15 -8.05
C ALA A 199 22.24 -0.78 -7.35
N SER A 200 21.16 -0.10 -6.97
CA SER A 200 21.18 1.20 -6.26
C SER A 200 21.08 1.06 -4.72
N GLY A 201 21.17 -0.18 -4.20
CA GLY A 201 21.19 -0.45 -2.75
C GLY A 201 19.81 -0.49 -2.10
N TYR A 202 18.74 -0.64 -2.86
CA TYR A 202 17.41 -0.90 -2.34
C TYR A 202 17.15 -2.41 -2.27
N GLU A 203 16.48 -2.83 -1.23
CA GLU A 203 16.06 -4.21 -1.05
C GLU A 203 14.56 -4.35 -1.28
N TRP A 204 14.17 -5.28 -2.15
CA TRP A 204 12.80 -5.72 -2.22
C TRP A 204 12.37 -6.37 -0.89
N TYR A 205 11.19 -6.04 -0.38
CA TYR A 205 10.69 -6.64 0.86
C TYR A 205 9.24 -7.13 0.77
N GLU A 206 8.43 -6.59 -0.13
CA GLU A 206 7.10 -7.09 -0.50
C GLU A 206 6.74 -6.70 -1.92
N VAL A 207 5.70 -7.32 -2.50
CA VAL A 207 5.27 -7.06 -3.88
C VAL A 207 5.01 -5.58 -4.08
N SER A 208 5.73 -4.97 -5.03
CA SER A 208 5.70 -3.57 -5.41
C SER A 208 6.54 -2.62 -4.55
N ASN A 209 7.25 -3.06 -3.49
CA ASN A 209 7.96 -2.14 -2.61
C ASN A 209 9.42 -2.52 -2.34
N TRP A 210 10.27 -1.51 -2.37
CA TRP A 210 11.72 -1.57 -2.09
C TRP A 210 12.12 -0.49 -1.09
N SER A 211 13.11 -0.75 -0.25
CA SER A 211 13.58 0.20 0.77
C SER A 211 15.09 0.19 0.94
N ARG A 212 15.65 1.30 1.41
CA ARG A 212 17.03 1.37 1.88
C ARG A 212 17.18 0.76 3.27
N GLY A 213 17.23 -0.57 3.31
CA GLY A 213 17.34 -1.34 4.55
C GLY A 213 16.00 -1.50 5.29
N GLU A 214 16.04 -2.34 6.32
CA GLU A 214 14.85 -2.80 7.05
C GLU A 214 14.11 -1.67 7.77
N ALA A 215 14.83 -0.70 8.33
CA ALA A 215 14.24 0.42 9.06
C ALA A 215 13.35 1.33 8.19
N GLN A 216 13.54 1.29 6.87
CA GLN A 216 12.79 2.10 5.91
C GLN A 216 11.62 1.35 5.26
N ARG A 217 11.42 0.07 5.55
CA ARG A 217 10.25 -0.70 5.10
C ARG A 217 8.97 -0.06 5.64
N SER A 218 7.91 -0.05 4.85
CA SER A 218 6.59 0.34 5.34
C SER A 218 6.05 -0.72 6.28
N ARG A 219 6.02 -0.41 7.56
CA ARG A 219 5.44 -1.30 8.58
C ARG A 219 3.94 -1.40 8.44
N HIS A 220 3.30 -0.35 7.91
CA HIS A 220 1.88 -0.35 7.62
C HIS A 220 1.53 -1.37 6.53
N ASN A 221 2.27 -1.39 5.41
CA ASN A 221 2.06 -2.37 4.35
C ASN A 221 2.34 -3.80 4.86
N LEU A 222 3.42 -3.99 5.60
CA LEU A 222 3.74 -5.28 6.21
C LEU A 222 2.66 -5.76 7.19
N ALA A 223 1.97 -4.84 7.88
CA ALA A 223 0.86 -5.20 8.76
C ALA A 223 -0.31 -5.84 7.98
N TYR A 224 -0.63 -5.31 6.79
CA TYR A 224 -1.62 -5.91 5.89
C TYR A 224 -1.16 -7.28 5.39
N TRP A 225 0.06 -7.40 4.87
CA TRP A 225 0.60 -8.67 4.37
C TRP A 225 0.68 -9.75 5.44
N ARG A 226 0.84 -9.39 6.71
CA ARG A 226 0.85 -10.29 7.86
C ARG A 226 -0.52 -10.51 8.49
N GLY A 227 -1.59 -10.03 7.87
CA GLY A 227 -2.96 -10.22 8.35
C GLY A 227 -3.23 -9.63 9.74
N GLN A 228 -2.52 -8.56 10.12
CA GLN A 228 -2.71 -7.90 11.41
C GLN A 228 -4.06 -7.18 11.49
N ASP A 229 -4.47 -6.81 12.69
CA ASP A 229 -5.68 -6.02 12.91
C ASP A 229 -5.47 -4.56 12.52
N TRP A 230 -6.45 -3.96 11.84
CA TRP A 230 -6.48 -2.53 11.53
C TRP A 230 -7.91 -1.98 11.57
N TRP A 231 -8.03 -0.69 11.80
CA TRP A 231 -9.29 0.04 11.70
C TRP A 231 -9.16 1.14 10.64
N GLY A 232 -9.96 1.05 9.58
CA GLY A 232 -10.03 2.07 8.55
C GLY A 232 -11.12 3.10 8.84
N TYR A 233 -10.76 4.37 8.83
CA TYR A 233 -11.66 5.50 9.05
C TYR A 233 -11.98 6.21 7.74
N GLY A 234 -13.22 6.63 7.58
CA GLY A 234 -13.65 7.38 6.40
C GLY A 234 -14.62 6.63 5.48
N PRO A 235 -15.18 7.34 4.48
CA PRO A 235 -16.11 6.73 3.51
C PRO A 235 -15.41 5.63 2.70
N GLY A 236 -16.05 4.46 2.60
CA GLY A 236 -15.53 3.31 1.88
C GLY A 236 -14.33 2.61 2.54
N ALA A 237 -13.86 3.08 3.69
CA ALA A 237 -12.75 2.45 4.40
C ALA A 237 -13.09 1.02 4.81
N HIS A 238 -12.12 0.13 4.68
CA HIS A 238 -12.20 -1.25 5.13
C HIS A 238 -11.51 -1.39 6.48
N SER A 239 -11.91 -2.39 7.25
CA SER A 239 -11.32 -2.71 8.55
C SER A 239 -11.27 -4.22 8.74
N HIS A 240 -10.30 -4.68 9.54
CA HIS A 240 -10.17 -6.06 9.96
C HIS A 240 -9.76 -6.10 11.42
N MET A 241 -10.52 -6.79 12.25
CA MET A 241 -10.19 -6.95 13.66
C MET A 241 -10.71 -8.28 14.21
N ALA A 242 -9.84 -9.06 14.79
CA ALA A 242 -10.16 -10.35 15.41
C ALA A 242 -10.95 -11.28 14.48
N GLY A 243 -10.64 -11.32 13.19
CA GLY A 243 -11.30 -12.15 12.18
C GLY A 243 -12.66 -11.62 11.71
N LEU A 244 -13.03 -10.42 12.12
CA LEU A 244 -14.18 -9.68 11.57
C LEU A 244 -13.69 -8.63 10.60
N ARG A 245 -14.17 -8.66 9.37
CA ARG A 245 -13.93 -7.67 8.35
C ARG A 245 -15.20 -6.88 8.09
N TRP A 246 -15.08 -5.56 7.91
CA TRP A 246 -16.20 -4.70 7.53
C TRP A 246 -15.73 -3.55 6.66
N TRP A 247 -16.68 -2.88 5.99
CA TRP A 247 -16.41 -1.72 5.16
C TRP A 247 -17.49 -0.66 5.36
N ASN A 248 -17.09 0.58 5.33
CA ASN A 248 -17.96 1.73 5.48
C ASN A 248 -18.74 2.03 4.20
N VAL A 249 -19.85 2.75 4.33
CA VAL A 249 -20.58 3.29 3.16
C VAL A 249 -19.66 4.20 2.35
N LYS A 250 -19.70 4.06 1.01
CA LYS A 250 -18.81 4.79 0.10
C LYS A 250 -19.18 6.27 -0.04
N HIS A 251 -20.47 6.62 0.06
CA HIS A 251 -20.94 7.98 -0.19
C HIS A 251 -20.68 8.86 1.05
N PRO A 252 -19.91 9.99 0.93
CA PRO A 252 -19.54 10.83 2.07
C PRO A 252 -20.73 11.38 2.88
N ALA A 253 -21.81 11.79 2.22
CA ALA A 253 -22.98 12.31 2.93
C ALA A 253 -23.71 11.22 3.75
N ALA A 254 -23.81 9.98 3.21
CA ALA A 254 -24.42 8.87 3.94
C ALA A 254 -23.55 8.46 5.15
N TYR A 255 -22.21 8.47 4.97
CA TYR A 255 -21.25 8.26 6.06
C TYR A 255 -21.42 9.30 7.17
N ALA A 256 -21.45 10.59 6.82
CA ALA A 256 -21.62 11.67 7.78
C ALA A 256 -22.95 11.62 8.52
N GLN A 257 -24.05 11.28 7.81
CA GLN A 257 -25.37 11.15 8.39
C GLN A 257 -25.44 10.04 9.45
N ARG A 258 -24.91 8.85 9.16
CA ARG A 258 -24.90 7.74 10.12
C ARG A 258 -24.16 8.11 11.40
N LEU A 259 -22.99 8.68 11.28
CA LEU A 259 -22.20 9.11 12.44
C LEU A 259 -22.87 10.25 13.23
N ALA A 260 -23.58 11.15 12.56
CA ALA A 260 -24.35 12.20 13.25
C ALA A 260 -25.51 11.63 14.08
N LEU A 261 -26.05 10.48 13.67
CA LEU A 261 -27.09 9.75 14.41
C LEU A 261 -26.52 8.78 15.48
N GLY A 262 -25.20 8.70 15.61
CA GLY A 262 -24.53 7.72 16.49
C GLY A 262 -24.61 6.28 15.97
N GLU A 263 -24.92 6.10 14.70
CA GLU A 263 -25.02 4.80 14.04
C GLU A 263 -23.68 4.36 13.43
N SER A 264 -23.49 3.03 13.30
CA SER A 264 -22.32 2.48 12.62
C SER A 264 -22.27 2.92 11.15
N PRO A 265 -21.13 3.41 10.66
CA PRO A 265 -20.97 3.73 9.24
C PRO A 265 -20.82 2.49 8.33
N ALA A 266 -20.73 1.28 8.92
CA ALA A 266 -20.51 0.04 8.16
C ALA A 266 -21.67 -0.26 7.19
N ALA A 267 -21.35 -0.49 5.92
CA ALA A 267 -22.29 -0.93 4.90
C ALA A 267 -22.47 -2.45 4.89
N GLY A 268 -21.43 -3.19 5.24
CA GLY A 268 -21.44 -4.64 5.31
C GLY A 268 -20.30 -5.16 6.18
N ARG A 269 -20.38 -6.45 6.50
CA ARG A 269 -19.36 -7.15 7.28
C ARG A 269 -19.34 -8.63 6.93
N GLU A 270 -18.21 -9.27 7.14
CA GLU A 270 -18.03 -10.72 7.05
C GLU A 270 -17.18 -11.23 8.21
N ARG A 271 -17.40 -12.45 8.59
CA ARG A 271 -16.57 -13.16 9.58
C ARG A 271 -15.78 -14.23 8.86
N LEU A 272 -14.47 -14.17 9.03
CA LEU A 272 -13.56 -15.14 8.46
C LEU A 272 -13.51 -16.38 9.35
N ASP A 273 -13.77 -17.55 8.79
CA ASP A 273 -13.50 -18.82 9.45
C ASP A 273 -12.00 -19.20 9.36
N ASP A 274 -11.61 -20.29 9.99
CA ASP A 274 -10.22 -20.69 10.09
C ASP A 274 -9.64 -21.12 8.73
N ASP A 275 -10.45 -21.75 7.88
CA ASP A 275 -10.03 -22.21 6.55
C ASP A 275 -9.76 -21.02 5.64
N VAL A 276 -10.66 -20.05 5.60
CA VAL A 276 -10.48 -18.78 4.85
C VAL A 276 -9.24 -18.04 5.35
N ARG A 277 -9.05 -17.95 6.68
CA ARG A 277 -7.85 -17.32 7.26
C ARG A 277 -6.55 -18.03 6.87
N GLY A 278 -6.57 -19.36 6.77
CA GLY A 278 -5.42 -20.14 6.30
C GLY A 278 -5.06 -19.83 4.84
N ILE A 279 -6.07 -19.78 3.96
CA ILE A 279 -5.88 -19.43 2.55
C ILE A 279 -5.38 -17.98 2.42
N GLU A 280 -5.98 -17.04 3.14
CA GLU A 280 -5.55 -15.65 3.12
C GLU A 280 -4.12 -15.46 3.64
N ARG A 281 -3.74 -16.20 4.69
CA ARG A 281 -2.37 -16.16 5.19
C ARG A 281 -1.38 -16.62 4.11
N LEU A 282 -1.68 -17.70 3.40
CA LEU A 282 -0.85 -18.15 2.28
C LEU A 282 -0.78 -17.07 1.18
N LEU A 283 -1.94 -16.51 0.80
CA LEU A 283 -2.06 -15.49 -0.22
C LEU A 283 -1.27 -14.22 0.13
N LEU A 284 -1.34 -13.76 1.37
CA LEU A 284 -0.70 -12.53 1.81
C LEU A 284 0.79 -12.71 2.10
N GLU A 285 1.13 -13.64 3.00
CA GLU A 285 2.52 -13.81 3.45
C GLU A 285 3.45 -14.37 2.34
N SER A 286 2.92 -15.05 1.31
CA SER A 286 3.76 -15.47 0.17
C SER A 286 4.34 -14.28 -0.61
N ARG A 287 3.75 -13.10 -0.50
CA ARG A 287 4.15 -11.88 -1.23
C ARG A 287 5.17 -11.02 -0.51
N ILE A 288 5.59 -11.40 0.69
CA ILE A 288 6.67 -10.73 1.41
C ILE A 288 7.98 -11.53 1.30
N ARG A 289 9.09 -10.83 1.49
CA ARG A 289 10.45 -11.41 1.39
C ARG A 289 10.65 -12.61 2.30
N GLU A 290 10.09 -12.57 3.49
CA GLU A 290 10.17 -13.65 4.46
C GLU A 290 9.35 -14.87 4.06
N GLY A 291 8.40 -14.71 3.13
CA GLY A 291 7.49 -15.78 2.71
C GLY A 291 6.60 -16.30 3.84
N VAL A 292 6.00 -17.45 3.64
CA VAL A 292 5.07 -18.08 4.59
C VAL A 292 5.59 -19.46 5.07
N GLY A 293 5.26 -19.86 6.28
CA GLY A 293 5.58 -21.20 6.79
C GLY A 293 4.89 -22.29 5.96
N ILE A 294 5.60 -23.38 5.67
CA ILE A 294 5.06 -24.51 4.90
C ILE A 294 3.92 -25.26 5.64
N ASP A 295 3.78 -25.02 6.94
CA ASP A 295 2.70 -25.53 7.78
C ASP A 295 1.31 -25.03 7.34
N VAL A 296 1.24 -23.86 6.71
CA VAL A 296 -0.01 -23.29 6.15
C VAL A 296 -0.48 -24.09 4.92
N VAL A 297 0.44 -24.75 4.22
CA VAL A 297 0.09 -25.59 3.06
C VAL A 297 -0.44 -26.94 3.55
N THR A 298 -1.66 -27.28 3.13
CA THR A 298 -2.27 -28.56 3.51
C THR A 298 -1.43 -29.75 3.06
N SER A 299 -1.50 -30.87 3.78
CA SER A 299 -0.72 -32.09 3.49
C SER A 299 -0.90 -32.57 2.04
N GLU A 300 -2.11 -32.44 1.50
CA GLU A 300 -2.47 -32.83 0.13
C GLU A 300 -1.77 -31.98 -0.94
N LYS A 301 -1.52 -30.72 -0.63
CA LYS A 301 -0.90 -29.74 -1.55
C LYS A 301 0.62 -29.63 -1.38
N ARG A 302 1.21 -30.21 -0.33
CA ARG A 302 2.67 -30.15 -0.12
C ARG A 302 3.48 -30.76 -1.25
N SER A 303 2.95 -31.78 -1.94
CA SER A 303 3.61 -32.35 -3.12
C SER A 303 3.78 -31.36 -4.26
N ALA A 304 2.90 -30.35 -4.38
CA ALA A 304 3.00 -29.29 -5.40
C ALA A 304 4.22 -28.39 -5.17
N VAL A 305 4.71 -28.25 -3.93
CA VAL A 305 5.90 -27.43 -3.61
C VAL A 305 7.11 -27.90 -4.40
N ALA A 306 7.33 -29.21 -4.53
CA ALA A 306 8.47 -29.75 -5.29
C ALA A 306 8.39 -29.39 -6.78
N GLY A 307 7.19 -29.42 -7.38
CA GLY A 307 6.98 -28.96 -8.75
C GLY A 307 7.26 -27.47 -8.92
N LEU A 308 6.76 -26.65 -7.99
CA LEU A 308 6.99 -25.20 -8.02
C LEU A 308 8.47 -24.83 -7.83
N ILE A 309 9.24 -25.62 -7.07
CA ILE A 309 10.71 -25.47 -6.98
C ILE A 309 11.36 -25.83 -8.32
N ALA A 310 10.97 -26.95 -8.94
CA ALA A 310 11.50 -27.38 -10.23
C ALA A 310 11.21 -26.36 -11.35
N ASP A 311 10.04 -25.70 -11.29
CA ASP A 311 9.65 -24.62 -12.20
C ASP A 311 10.36 -23.29 -11.90
N GLY A 312 11.16 -23.22 -10.82
CA GLY A 312 11.90 -22.03 -10.39
C GLY A 312 11.03 -20.93 -9.80
N LEU A 313 9.84 -21.26 -9.24
CA LEU A 313 8.90 -20.29 -8.65
C LEU A 313 9.09 -20.13 -7.15
N ILE A 314 9.54 -21.18 -6.46
CA ILE A 314 9.83 -21.19 -5.02
C ILE A 314 11.33 -21.45 -4.80
N ASP A 315 11.92 -20.74 -3.83
CA ASP A 315 13.29 -20.98 -3.41
C ASP A 315 13.43 -22.33 -2.70
N GLY A 316 14.22 -23.24 -3.30
CA GLY A 316 14.42 -24.59 -2.77
C GLY A 316 15.16 -24.62 -1.44
N GLY A 317 16.08 -23.67 -1.21
CA GLY A 317 16.80 -23.57 0.06
C GLY A 317 15.89 -23.16 1.21
N GLU A 318 15.00 -22.21 0.98
CA GLU A 318 14.01 -21.79 1.97
C GLU A 318 12.92 -22.86 2.18
N ALA A 319 12.56 -23.59 1.12
CA ALA A 319 11.62 -24.71 1.25
C ALA A 319 12.15 -25.82 2.17
N ILE A 320 13.44 -26.14 2.11
CA ILE A 320 14.12 -27.07 3.02
C ILE A 320 14.08 -26.55 4.48
N ARG A 321 14.09 -25.22 4.68
CA ARG A 321 13.95 -24.59 6.01
C ARG A 321 12.50 -24.48 6.47
N GLY A 322 11.56 -25.05 5.71
CA GLY A 322 10.14 -25.05 6.04
C GLY A 322 9.40 -23.78 5.69
N ARG A 323 9.88 -23.02 4.70
CA ARG A 323 9.24 -21.77 4.24
C ARG A 323 8.98 -21.79 2.75
N VAL A 324 7.83 -21.25 2.36
CA VAL A 324 7.50 -20.97 0.95
C VAL A 324 7.91 -19.51 0.70
N VAL A 325 9.02 -19.31 -0.02
CA VAL A 325 9.54 -18.02 -0.42
C VAL A 325 9.59 -17.97 -1.94
N LEU A 326 9.01 -16.93 -2.52
CA LEU A 326 8.96 -16.76 -3.97
C LEU A 326 10.33 -16.28 -4.51
N THR A 327 10.76 -16.86 -5.61
CA THR A 327 11.85 -16.31 -6.44
C THR A 327 11.35 -15.05 -7.19
N LEU A 328 12.22 -14.35 -7.92
CA LEU A 328 11.78 -13.25 -8.80
C LEU A 328 10.69 -13.72 -9.78
N ARG A 329 10.90 -14.86 -10.44
CA ARG A 329 9.91 -15.47 -11.32
C ARG A 329 8.63 -15.85 -10.58
N GLY A 330 8.76 -16.35 -9.35
CA GLY A 330 7.63 -16.67 -8.49
C GLY A 330 6.81 -15.44 -8.07
N ARG A 331 7.46 -14.29 -7.89
CA ARG A 331 6.78 -13.02 -7.60
C ARG A 331 5.88 -12.57 -8.75
N LEU A 332 6.35 -12.70 -9.98
CA LEU A 332 5.57 -12.42 -11.20
C LEU A 332 4.38 -13.37 -11.37
N LEU A 333 4.49 -14.58 -10.87
CA LEU A 333 3.47 -15.63 -10.97
C LEU A 333 2.85 -16.00 -9.60
N ALA A 334 2.83 -15.05 -8.66
CA ALA A 334 2.42 -15.30 -7.28
C ALA A 334 1.01 -15.91 -7.18
N ASP A 335 0.06 -15.46 -8.01
CA ASP A 335 -1.29 -16.00 -8.04
C ASP A 335 -1.34 -17.45 -8.52
N ALA A 336 -0.49 -17.82 -9.47
CA ALA A 336 -0.38 -19.21 -9.92
C ALA A 336 0.19 -20.11 -8.82
N VAL A 337 1.22 -19.63 -8.09
CA VAL A 337 1.77 -20.35 -6.93
C VAL A 337 0.71 -20.54 -5.85
N VAL A 338 -0.02 -19.49 -5.48
CA VAL A 338 -1.09 -19.57 -4.48
C VAL A 338 -2.17 -20.57 -4.91
N ARG A 339 -2.65 -20.48 -6.16
CA ARG A 339 -3.64 -21.46 -6.69
C ARG A 339 -3.16 -22.92 -6.65
N ALA A 340 -1.87 -23.16 -6.89
CA ALA A 340 -1.32 -24.51 -6.83
C ALA A 340 -1.26 -25.05 -5.38
N LEU A 341 -1.12 -24.16 -4.40
CA LEU A 341 -0.96 -24.50 -2.98
C LEU A 341 -2.28 -24.42 -2.17
N THR A 342 -3.36 -23.92 -2.75
CA THR A 342 -4.70 -23.88 -2.14
C THR A 342 -5.58 -25.04 -2.60
N PRO A 343 -6.63 -25.39 -1.84
CA PRO A 343 -7.57 -26.45 -2.20
C PRO A 343 -8.26 -26.28 -3.54
#